data_b09b5deaefd73dbe7e3a42fb0d7577cf
#
_entry.id   b09b5deaefd73dbe7e3a42fb0d7577cf
#
_cell.length_a   1.000
_cell.length_b   1.000
_cell.length_c   1.000
_cell.angle_alpha   90.00
_cell.angle_beta   90.00
_cell.angle_gamma   90.00
#
_symmetry.space_group_name_H-M   'P 1'
#
loop_
_entity.id
_entity.type
_entity.pdbx_description
1 polymer ?
#
loop_
_entity_poly.entity_id
_entity_poly.type
_entity_poly.pdbx_seq_one_letter_code
_entity_poly.pdbx_strand_id
1 'polypeptide(L)'
;MNPVFPSLLLIFMIFFSSLNAQEKEAVQKFIEVDAKVRVYLSEGKVSYKEYQPFKTQTVQLLAGYKPSENAVQLSKYGGNKAMKTTATGFFHVKKIGDRWWAIDPEGCYYFNISLNSISVGKSERNQKALTEKYGNKENWMKQTIQLLQDNGFNCAGSWSDVEAIREANKTLDKPLAYCINWNFMSSYGHERGGIFQQAGHMGYPKNAIFVFDPGFETFCDRHAQKLSEV
;
A
#
# COMPACT_ATOMS: atom_id res chain seq x y z
N MET A 1 77.82 -27.40 -12.87
CA MET A 1 77.05 -26.78 -11.76
C MET A 1 76.16 -25.73 -12.37
N ASN A 2 74.89 -26.07 -12.56
CA ASN A 2 73.85 -25.13 -13.09
C ASN A 2 73.18 -24.40 -11.92
N PRO A 3 73.01 -23.08 -11.98
CA PRO A 3 72.11 -22.40 -11.08
C PRO A 3 70.75 -22.30 -11.72
N VAL A 4 69.88 -23.17 -11.28
CA VAL A 4 68.43 -22.96 -11.46
C VAL A 4 67.95 -22.26 -10.20
N PHE A 5 67.30 -21.14 -10.35
CA PHE A 5 66.41 -20.42 -9.50
C PHE A 5 66.66 -18.89 -9.49
N PRO A 6 65.89 -18.14 -10.29
CA PRO A 6 65.04 -17.09 -9.68
C PRO A 6 63.63 -16.92 -10.28
N SER A 7 63.15 -17.88 -11.10
CA SER A 7 61.86 -17.66 -11.78
C SER A 7 60.60 -17.98 -10.91
N LEU A 8 60.75 -18.70 -9.81
CA LEU A 8 59.61 -19.10 -8.97
C LEU A 8 59.16 -18.02 -8.00
N LEU A 9 60.05 -17.08 -7.64
CA LEU A 9 59.73 -16.01 -6.70
C LEU A 9 58.91 -14.87 -7.35
N LEU A 10 59.04 -14.68 -8.66
CA LEU A 10 58.30 -13.62 -9.37
C LEU A 10 56.85 -14.01 -9.65
N ILE A 11 56.56 -15.29 -9.82
CA ILE A 11 55.19 -15.79 -10.03
C ILE A 11 54.38 -15.71 -8.73
N PHE A 12 55.01 -15.88 -7.57
CA PHE A 12 54.30 -15.77 -6.28
C PHE A 12 53.97 -14.33 -5.90
N MET A 13 54.76 -13.33 -6.33
CA MET A 13 54.45 -11.92 -6.09
C MET A 13 53.30 -11.40 -6.99
N ILE A 14 53.12 -11.94 -8.18
CA ILE A 14 52.03 -11.54 -9.09
C ILE A 14 50.67 -12.11 -8.60
N PHE A 15 50.68 -13.28 -7.95
CA PHE A 15 49.48 -13.85 -7.36
C PHE A 15 49.04 -13.16 -6.07
N PHE A 16 49.92 -12.55 -5.30
CA PHE A 16 49.57 -11.80 -4.09
C PHE A 16 49.09 -10.40 -4.38
N SER A 17 49.45 -9.79 -5.49
CA SER A 17 48.97 -8.47 -5.89
C SER A 17 47.58 -8.50 -6.53
N SER A 18 47.10 -9.65 -7.02
CA SER A 18 45.76 -9.82 -7.56
C SER A 18 44.73 -10.20 -6.50
N LEU A 19 45.14 -10.56 -5.30
CA LEU A 19 44.22 -10.88 -4.18
C LEU A 19 43.79 -9.65 -3.37
N ASN A 20 44.48 -8.50 -3.53
CA ASN A 20 44.17 -7.28 -2.81
C ASN A 20 43.35 -6.25 -3.62
N ALA A 21 42.89 -6.58 -4.84
CA ALA A 21 42.11 -5.66 -5.70
C ALA A 21 40.62 -5.90 -5.68
N GLN A 22 40.10 -6.59 -4.68
CA GLN A 22 38.67 -6.69 -4.41
C GLN A 22 38.33 -6.36 -2.96
N GLU A 23 38.78 -5.23 -2.46
CA GLU A 23 37.96 -4.48 -1.51
C GLU A 23 36.74 -3.97 -2.30
N LYS A 24 35.72 -4.82 -2.35
CA LYS A 24 34.39 -4.35 -2.71
C LYS A 24 34.12 -3.17 -1.78
N GLU A 25 34.06 -1.95 -2.31
CA GLU A 25 33.45 -0.84 -1.61
C GLU A 25 32.20 -1.39 -0.92
N ALA A 26 32.18 -1.35 0.39
CA ALA A 26 31.04 -1.77 1.17
C ALA A 26 29.91 -0.83 0.78
N VAL A 27 29.05 -1.27 -0.14
CA VAL A 27 27.93 -0.48 -0.62
C VAL A 27 27.15 -0.05 0.62
N GLN A 28 27.10 1.24 0.87
CA GLN A 28 26.37 1.81 1.98
C GLN A 28 24.92 1.32 1.88
N LYS A 29 24.52 0.40 2.76
CA LYS A 29 23.20 -0.25 2.71
C LYS A 29 22.08 0.59 3.33
N PHE A 30 22.40 1.74 3.89
CA PHE A 30 21.44 2.63 4.55
C PHE A 30 21.94 4.07 4.57
N ILE A 31 21.01 5.01 4.69
CA ILE A 31 21.26 6.40 5.06
C ILE A 31 20.76 6.63 6.49
N GLU A 32 21.22 7.67 7.16
CA GLU A 32 20.65 8.10 8.43
C GLU A 32 19.61 9.20 8.18
N VAL A 33 18.46 9.04 8.81
CA VAL A 33 17.35 10.00 8.75
C VAL A 33 16.94 10.35 10.17
N ASP A 34 16.92 11.62 10.49
CA ASP A 34 16.45 12.09 11.78
C ASP A 34 14.92 11.99 11.86
N ALA A 35 14.43 11.25 12.85
CA ALA A 35 13.01 11.12 13.11
C ALA A 35 12.67 11.16 14.59
N LYS A 36 11.43 11.55 14.90
CA LYS A 36 10.87 11.50 16.24
C LYS A 36 10.09 10.22 16.47
N VAL A 37 10.36 9.53 17.56
CA VAL A 37 9.56 8.38 17.97
C VAL A 37 8.30 8.86 18.67
N ARG A 38 7.14 8.42 18.19
CA ARG A 38 5.86 8.63 18.85
C ARG A 38 5.78 7.75 20.09
N VAL A 39 5.39 8.33 21.22
CA VAL A 39 5.16 7.63 22.48
C VAL A 39 3.70 7.79 22.86
N TYR A 40 3.02 6.68 23.09
CA TYR A 40 1.67 6.67 23.62
C TYR A 40 1.73 6.72 25.13
N LEU A 41 1.12 7.73 25.71
CA LEU A 41 0.96 7.91 27.15
C LEU A 41 -0.36 7.31 27.61
N SER A 42 -0.57 7.22 28.92
CA SER A 42 -1.88 6.88 29.49
C SER A 42 -2.95 7.86 28.99
N GLU A 43 -4.19 7.41 28.94
CA GLU A 43 -5.36 8.19 28.48
C GLU A 43 -5.34 8.59 26.97
N GLY A 44 -4.61 7.88 26.14
CA GLY A 44 -4.57 8.14 24.69
C GLY A 44 -3.79 9.40 24.27
N LYS A 45 -3.11 10.05 25.21
CA LYS A 45 -2.23 11.17 24.90
C LYS A 45 -1.01 10.70 24.11
N VAL A 46 -0.57 11.52 23.18
CA VAL A 46 0.60 11.26 22.34
C VAL A 46 1.69 12.26 22.68
N SER A 47 2.90 11.77 22.87
CA SER A 47 4.11 12.57 22.99
C SER A 47 5.13 12.13 21.94
N TYR A 48 6.15 12.93 21.72
CA TYR A 48 7.24 12.62 20.81
C TYR A 48 8.57 12.78 21.55
N LYS A 49 9.47 11.82 21.37
CA LYS A 49 10.86 11.96 21.80
C LYS A 49 11.58 13.00 20.93
N GLU A 50 12.75 13.45 21.38
CA GLU A 50 13.62 14.27 20.56
C GLU A 50 14.05 13.53 19.28
N TYR A 51 14.48 14.29 18.28
CA TYR A 51 15.01 13.74 17.04
C TYR A 51 16.18 12.80 17.30
N GLN A 52 16.17 11.66 16.66
CA GLN A 52 17.21 10.64 16.73
C GLN A 52 17.50 10.11 15.33
N PRO A 53 18.77 9.79 15.00
CA PRO A 53 19.11 9.20 13.71
C PRO A 53 18.64 7.74 13.63
N PHE A 54 17.99 7.41 12.53
CA PHE A 54 17.56 6.05 12.19
C PHE A 54 18.16 5.60 10.88
N LYS A 55 18.76 4.42 10.88
CA LYS A 55 19.25 3.77 9.67
C LYS A 55 18.07 3.43 8.77
N THR A 56 18.05 4.03 7.58
CA THR A 56 16.96 3.92 6.63
C THR A 56 17.49 3.40 5.30
N GLN A 57 16.82 2.42 4.72
CA GLN A 57 17.10 1.96 3.36
C GLN A 57 16.27 2.75 2.35
N THR A 58 16.87 3.07 1.21
CA THR A 58 16.19 3.68 0.07
C THR A 58 16.35 2.80 -1.16
N VAL A 59 15.47 3.00 -2.15
CA VAL A 59 15.53 2.24 -3.41
C VAL A 59 16.88 2.42 -4.11
N GLN A 60 17.48 3.61 -4.04
CA GLN A 60 18.81 3.90 -4.63
C GLN A 60 19.92 3.07 -4.00
N LEU A 61 19.73 2.61 -2.75
CA LEU A 61 20.72 1.80 -2.03
C LEU A 61 20.56 0.29 -2.24
N LEU A 62 19.57 -0.13 -3.03
CA LEU A 62 19.41 -1.54 -3.43
C LEU A 62 20.43 -1.88 -4.50
N ALA A 63 21.63 -2.29 -4.06
CA ALA A 63 22.70 -2.67 -4.97
C ALA A 63 22.26 -3.77 -5.93
N GLY A 64 22.44 -3.53 -7.22
CA GLY A 64 22.13 -4.52 -8.27
C GLY A 64 20.66 -4.70 -8.59
N TYR A 65 19.74 -3.92 -8.00
CA TYR A 65 18.34 -3.94 -8.42
C TYR A 65 18.22 -3.40 -9.85
N LYS A 66 17.73 -4.25 -10.72
CA LYS A 66 17.31 -3.86 -12.08
C LYS A 66 15.83 -4.19 -12.20
N PRO A 67 14.98 -3.25 -12.61
CA PRO A 67 13.59 -3.56 -12.93
C PRO A 67 13.55 -4.69 -13.97
N SER A 68 12.58 -5.58 -13.84
CA SER A 68 12.38 -6.60 -14.89
C SER A 68 11.97 -5.92 -16.19
N GLU A 69 12.68 -6.20 -17.27
CA GLU A 69 12.32 -5.74 -18.62
C GLU A 69 11.03 -6.42 -19.13
N ASN A 70 10.67 -7.56 -18.55
CA ASN A 70 9.44 -8.27 -18.87
C ASN A 70 8.27 -7.67 -18.09
N ALA A 71 7.70 -6.59 -18.59
CA ALA A 71 6.49 -6.02 -18.05
C ALA A 71 5.35 -7.03 -18.12
N VAL A 72 4.76 -7.37 -16.96
CA VAL A 72 3.56 -8.19 -16.90
C VAL A 72 2.43 -7.45 -17.62
N GLN A 73 1.83 -8.10 -18.62
CA GLN A 73 0.67 -7.51 -19.29
C GLN A 73 -0.54 -7.53 -18.35
N LEU A 74 -1.06 -6.36 -18.04
CA LEU A 74 -2.17 -6.18 -17.13
C LEU A 74 -3.49 -5.94 -17.88
N SER A 75 -4.59 -6.39 -17.29
CA SER A 75 -5.95 -6.03 -17.68
C SER A 75 -6.19 -4.53 -17.42
N LYS A 76 -7.32 -4.00 -17.85
CA LYS A 76 -7.69 -2.62 -17.50
C LYS A 76 -7.90 -2.39 -16.00
N TYR A 77 -8.13 -3.46 -15.24
CA TYR A 77 -8.26 -3.42 -13.77
C TYR A 77 -6.97 -3.76 -13.03
N GLY A 78 -5.87 -4.05 -13.74
CA GLY A 78 -4.57 -4.38 -13.16
C GLY A 78 -4.34 -5.86 -12.85
N GLY A 79 -5.20 -6.76 -13.31
CA GLY A 79 -4.99 -8.22 -13.20
C GLY A 79 -3.99 -8.74 -14.23
N ASN A 80 -3.30 -9.83 -13.92
CA ASN A 80 -2.31 -10.46 -14.78
C ASN A 80 -2.98 -11.22 -15.93
N LYS A 81 -2.84 -10.72 -17.16
CA LYS A 81 -3.42 -11.34 -18.37
C LYS A 81 -2.88 -12.74 -18.70
N ALA A 82 -1.69 -13.08 -18.23
CA ALA A 82 -1.11 -14.42 -18.43
C ALA A 82 -1.77 -15.47 -17.51
N MET A 83 -2.50 -15.07 -16.48
CA MET A 83 -3.15 -15.94 -15.52
C MET A 83 -4.66 -15.65 -15.52
N LYS A 84 -5.46 -16.51 -16.09
CA LYS A 84 -6.89 -16.29 -16.27
C LYS A 84 -7.75 -17.44 -15.78
N THR A 85 -8.96 -17.10 -15.38
CA THR A 85 -10.09 -18.01 -15.12
C THR A 85 -11.36 -17.41 -15.77
N THR A 86 -12.53 -17.93 -15.43
CA THR A 86 -13.82 -17.42 -15.94
C THR A 86 -14.04 -15.97 -15.48
N ALA A 87 -14.28 -15.09 -16.44
CA ALA A 87 -14.71 -13.72 -16.18
C ALA A 87 -16.16 -13.70 -15.68
N THR A 88 -16.45 -12.86 -14.68
CA THR A 88 -17.80 -12.69 -14.12
C THR A 88 -18.35 -11.27 -14.31
N GLY A 89 -17.53 -10.34 -14.78
CA GLY A 89 -17.88 -8.92 -14.82
C GLY A 89 -17.68 -8.20 -13.49
N PHE A 90 -17.33 -8.92 -12.42
CA PHE A 90 -17.16 -8.39 -11.08
C PHE A 90 -15.86 -8.90 -10.45
N PHE A 91 -15.31 -8.14 -9.51
CA PHE A 91 -14.26 -8.65 -8.63
C PHE A 91 -14.83 -9.76 -7.74
N HIS A 92 -14.12 -10.87 -7.67
CA HIS A 92 -14.50 -11.99 -6.82
C HIS A 92 -13.26 -12.75 -6.33
N VAL A 93 -13.46 -13.65 -5.37
CA VAL A 93 -12.40 -14.54 -4.90
C VAL A 93 -12.67 -15.97 -5.38
N LYS A 94 -11.61 -16.68 -5.75
CA LYS A 94 -11.69 -18.06 -6.20
C LYS A 94 -10.54 -18.88 -5.64
N LYS A 95 -10.82 -20.07 -5.15
CA LYS A 95 -9.78 -21.03 -4.78
C LYS A 95 -9.28 -21.73 -6.04
N ILE A 96 -7.97 -21.63 -6.30
CA ILE A 96 -7.32 -22.24 -7.46
C ILE A 96 -6.10 -23.00 -6.94
N GLY A 97 -6.11 -24.32 -7.08
CA GLY A 97 -5.18 -25.17 -6.35
C GLY A 97 -5.37 -24.97 -4.84
N ASP A 98 -4.28 -24.78 -4.12
CA ASP A 98 -4.31 -24.62 -2.67
C ASP A 98 -4.41 -23.16 -2.19
N ARG A 99 -4.55 -22.19 -3.11
CA ARG A 99 -4.57 -20.75 -2.78
C ARG A 99 -5.88 -20.09 -3.16
N TRP A 100 -6.27 -19.10 -2.35
CA TRP A 100 -7.30 -18.15 -2.71
C TRP A 100 -6.69 -17.00 -3.50
N TRP A 101 -7.36 -16.64 -4.60
CA TRP A 101 -6.97 -15.53 -5.46
C TRP A 101 -8.11 -14.54 -5.59
N ALA A 102 -7.77 -13.25 -5.60
CA ALA A 102 -8.67 -12.26 -6.12
C ALA A 102 -8.64 -12.34 -7.66
N ILE A 103 -9.81 -12.23 -8.27
CA ILE A 103 -10.01 -12.28 -9.71
C ILE A 103 -10.69 -10.98 -10.12
N ASP A 104 -10.18 -10.33 -11.15
CA ASP A 104 -10.76 -9.11 -11.68
C ASP A 104 -11.99 -9.39 -12.58
N PRO A 105 -12.75 -8.36 -12.99
CA PRO A 105 -13.92 -8.52 -13.85
C PRO A 105 -13.67 -9.24 -15.19
N GLU A 106 -12.42 -9.17 -15.72
CA GLU A 106 -12.02 -9.83 -16.95
C GLU A 106 -11.51 -11.27 -16.75
N GLY A 107 -11.57 -11.78 -15.52
CA GLY A 107 -11.13 -13.13 -15.16
C GLY A 107 -9.63 -13.26 -14.93
N CYS A 108 -8.88 -12.14 -14.89
CA CYS A 108 -7.45 -12.16 -14.65
C CYS A 108 -7.15 -12.28 -13.15
N TYR A 109 -6.07 -12.98 -12.81
CA TYR A 109 -5.61 -13.06 -11.42
C TYR A 109 -5.15 -11.69 -10.97
N TYR A 110 -5.72 -11.24 -9.86
CA TYR A 110 -5.53 -9.89 -9.36
C TYR A 110 -4.76 -9.90 -8.04
N PHE A 111 -3.70 -9.11 -8.01
CA PHE A 111 -2.95 -8.83 -6.79
C PHE A 111 -3.16 -7.37 -6.42
N ASN A 112 -3.79 -7.13 -5.28
CA ASN A 112 -4.13 -5.78 -4.82
C ASN A 112 -2.88 -5.04 -4.34
N ILE A 113 -2.52 -3.97 -5.04
CA ILE A 113 -1.47 -3.03 -4.66
C ILE A 113 -2.16 -1.67 -4.46
N SER A 114 -2.52 -1.37 -3.21
CA SER A 114 -3.36 -0.21 -2.90
C SER A 114 -2.66 0.85 -2.05
N LEU A 115 -3.10 2.09 -2.23
CA LEU A 115 -2.80 3.20 -1.34
C LEU A 115 -4.06 3.60 -0.58
N ASN A 116 -3.97 3.76 0.74
CA ASN A 116 -5.07 4.17 1.59
C ASN A 116 -5.22 5.70 1.65
N SER A 117 -6.42 6.17 2.02
CA SER A 117 -6.70 7.59 2.31
C SER A 117 -6.44 8.54 1.13
N ILE A 118 -6.76 8.08 -0.08
CA ILE A 118 -6.73 8.94 -1.26
C ILE A 118 -7.90 9.91 -1.17
N SER A 119 -7.66 11.07 -0.59
CA SER A 119 -8.68 12.10 -0.37
C SER A 119 -8.05 13.48 -0.31
N VAL A 120 -8.83 14.49 -0.64
CA VAL A 120 -8.40 15.90 -0.50
C VAL A 120 -8.43 16.30 0.97
N GLY A 121 -7.37 16.93 1.45
CA GLY A 121 -7.35 17.50 2.78
C GLY A 121 -8.41 18.61 2.95
N LYS A 122 -9.03 18.68 4.14
CA LYS A 122 -10.15 19.59 4.43
C LYS A 122 -9.73 21.02 4.78
N SER A 123 -8.43 21.29 4.99
CA SER A 123 -7.96 22.64 5.34
C SER A 123 -8.09 23.60 4.16
N GLU A 124 -8.34 24.88 4.43
CA GLU A 124 -8.36 25.93 3.39
C GLU A 124 -7.10 25.94 2.53
N ARG A 125 -5.94 25.74 3.16
CA ARG A 125 -4.66 25.65 2.45
C ARG A 125 -4.65 24.52 1.43
N ASN A 126 -5.17 23.34 1.80
CA ASN A 126 -5.24 22.19 0.88
C ASN A 126 -6.23 22.45 -0.25
N GLN A 127 -7.39 23.04 0.04
CA GLN A 127 -8.39 23.39 -0.97
C GLN A 127 -7.87 24.45 -1.95
N LYS A 128 -7.17 25.47 -1.43
CA LYS A 128 -6.53 26.49 -2.27
C LYS A 128 -5.49 25.87 -3.20
N ALA A 129 -4.56 25.07 -2.65
CA ALA A 129 -3.52 24.40 -3.44
C ALA A 129 -4.10 23.45 -4.50
N LEU A 130 -5.20 22.75 -4.18
CA LEU A 130 -5.92 21.92 -5.15
C LEU A 130 -6.44 22.76 -6.30
N THR A 131 -7.15 23.85 -6.00
CA THR A 131 -7.74 24.73 -7.01
C THR A 131 -6.66 25.37 -7.86
N GLU A 132 -5.57 25.85 -7.27
CA GLU A 132 -4.47 26.49 -8.00
C GLU A 132 -3.76 25.50 -8.94
N LYS A 133 -3.54 24.25 -8.49
CA LYS A 133 -2.78 23.27 -9.27
C LYS A 133 -3.62 22.47 -10.26
N TYR A 134 -4.84 22.11 -9.91
CA TYR A 134 -5.66 21.16 -10.66
C TYR A 134 -6.97 21.76 -11.18
N GLY A 135 -7.32 22.96 -10.73
CA GLY A 135 -8.58 23.63 -11.04
C GLY A 135 -9.76 23.13 -10.21
N ASN A 136 -9.94 21.83 -10.12
CA ASN A 136 -11.03 21.21 -9.36
C ASN A 136 -10.67 19.80 -8.86
N LYS A 137 -11.55 19.25 -8.02
CA LYS A 137 -11.38 17.91 -7.40
C LYS A 137 -11.40 16.78 -8.42
N GLU A 138 -12.20 16.89 -9.48
CA GLU A 138 -12.29 15.86 -10.51
C GLU A 138 -10.95 15.72 -11.27
N ASN A 139 -10.38 16.83 -11.71
CA ASN A 139 -9.08 16.84 -12.37
C ASN A 139 -7.98 16.32 -11.44
N TRP A 140 -8.01 16.71 -10.16
CA TRP A 140 -7.08 16.20 -9.17
C TRP A 140 -7.19 14.68 -9.05
N MET A 141 -8.41 14.12 -8.96
CA MET A 141 -8.62 12.68 -8.84
C MET A 141 -8.13 11.94 -10.09
N LYS A 142 -8.46 12.42 -11.30
CA LYS A 142 -7.97 11.81 -12.55
C LYS A 142 -6.45 11.77 -12.63
N GLN A 143 -5.77 12.88 -12.31
CA GLN A 143 -4.31 12.92 -12.30
C GLN A 143 -3.71 12.07 -11.18
N THR A 144 -4.38 11.97 -10.03
CA THR A 144 -3.96 11.09 -8.93
C THR A 144 -4.09 9.62 -9.33
N ILE A 145 -5.18 9.22 -9.98
CA ILE A 145 -5.35 7.86 -10.50
C ILE A 145 -4.23 7.52 -11.50
N GLN A 146 -3.96 8.41 -12.43
CA GLN A 146 -2.88 8.21 -13.40
C GLN A 146 -1.52 8.06 -12.70
N LEU A 147 -1.21 8.93 -11.74
CA LEU A 147 0.02 8.86 -10.96
C LEU A 147 0.16 7.52 -10.22
N LEU A 148 -0.91 7.03 -9.62
CA LEU A 148 -0.92 5.74 -8.94
C LEU A 148 -0.63 4.59 -9.91
N GLN A 149 -1.32 4.56 -11.05
CA GLN A 149 -1.15 3.52 -12.06
C GLN A 149 0.25 3.53 -12.67
N ASP A 150 0.82 4.71 -12.93
CA ASP A 150 2.19 4.87 -13.43
C ASP A 150 3.24 4.35 -12.44
N ASN A 151 2.90 4.30 -11.15
CA ASN A 151 3.74 3.76 -10.10
C ASN A 151 3.34 2.34 -9.63
N GLY A 152 2.53 1.63 -10.43
CA GLY A 152 2.19 0.22 -10.21
C GLY A 152 1.08 -0.03 -9.20
N PHE A 153 0.41 1.00 -8.68
CA PHE A 153 -0.79 0.83 -7.86
C PHE A 153 -2.01 0.56 -8.74
N ASN A 154 -2.85 -0.35 -8.31
CA ASN A 154 -4.04 -0.73 -9.05
C ASN A 154 -5.35 -0.59 -8.25
N CYS A 155 -5.27 -0.09 -7.01
CA CYS A 155 -6.44 0.05 -6.15
C CYS A 155 -6.30 1.24 -5.19
N ALA A 156 -7.42 1.89 -4.93
CA ALA A 156 -7.60 2.80 -3.80
C ALA A 156 -8.07 1.99 -2.57
N GLY A 157 -7.27 1.99 -1.53
CA GLY A 157 -7.57 1.28 -0.29
C GLY A 157 -8.52 2.05 0.62
N SER A 158 -8.57 1.61 1.88
CA SER A 158 -9.46 2.15 2.91
C SER A 158 -9.37 3.66 3.07
N TRP A 159 -10.46 4.29 3.48
CA TRP A 159 -10.61 5.74 3.74
C TRP A 159 -10.33 6.65 2.53
N SER A 160 -10.36 6.10 1.34
CA SER A 160 -10.29 6.88 0.11
C SER A 160 -11.64 7.50 -0.23
N ASP A 161 -11.62 8.57 -1.03
CA ASP A 161 -12.81 9.25 -1.53
C ASP A 161 -13.43 8.43 -2.68
N VAL A 162 -14.22 7.42 -2.30
CA VAL A 162 -14.82 6.47 -3.24
C VAL A 162 -15.69 7.16 -4.27
N GLU A 163 -16.47 8.16 -3.88
CA GLU A 163 -17.36 8.87 -4.81
C GLU A 163 -16.58 9.61 -5.89
N ALA A 164 -15.51 10.33 -5.49
CA ALA A 164 -14.66 11.01 -6.47
C ALA A 164 -13.93 10.02 -7.40
N ILE A 165 -13.55 8.86 -6.89
CA ILE A 165 -12.94 7.80 -7.72
C ILE A 165 -13.95 7.23 -8.71
N ARG A 166 -15.20 6.97 -8.27
CA ARG A 166 -16.27 6.47 -9.15
C ARG A 166 -16.60 7.46 -10.26
N GLU A 167 -16.69 8.75 -9.95
CA GLU A 167 -16.91 9.78 -10.97
C GLU A 167 -15.75 9.86 -11.96
N ALA A 168 -14.52 9.86 -11.49
CA ALA A 168 -13.35 9.87 -12.37
C ALA A 168 -13.31 8.62 -13.27
N ASN A 169 -13.62 7.44 -12.72
CA ASN A 169 -13.62 6.17 -13.45
C ASN A 169 -14.60 6.14 -14.64
N LYS A 170 -15.67 6.94 -14.63
CA LYS A 170 -16.63 7.00 -15.75
C LYS A 170 -16.00 7.45 -17.06
N THR A 171 -14.90 8.14 -17.00
CA THR A 171 -14.22 8.76 -18.16
C THR A 171 -12.82 8.19 -18.40
N LEU A 172 -12.37 7.22 -17.62
CA LEU A 172 -11.04 6.62 -17.72
C LEU A 172 -11.10 5.25 -18.44
N ASP A 173 -10.23 5.06 -19.41
CA ASP A 173 -10.06 3.75 -20.08
C ASP A 173 -9.59 2.65 -19.12
N LYS A 174 -8.81 3.04 -18.11
CA LYS A 174 -8.32 2.17 -17.05
C LYS A 174 -8.87 2.66 -15.70
N PRO A 175 -10.03 2.14 -15.26
CA PRO A 175 -10.59 2.53 -13.97
C PRO A 175 -9.73 2.01 -12.82
N LEU A 176 -9.59 2.81 -11.77
CA LEU A 176 -8.94 2.38 -10.54
C LEU A 176 -9.93 1.57 -9.69
N ALA A 177 -9.57 0.35 -9.30
CA ALA A 177 -10.33 -0.39 -8.30
C ALA A 177 -10.32 0.36 -6.95
N TYR A 178 -11.31 0.13 -6.11
CA TYR A 178 -11.42 0.79 -4.81
C TYR A 178 -12.04 -0.12 -3.76
N CYS A 179 -11.72 0.15 -2.49
CA CYS A 179 -12.30 -0.53 -1.34
C CYS A 179 -13.32 0.38 -0.65
N ILE A 180 -14.49 -0.14 -0.36
CA ILE A 180 -15.51 0.53 0.46
C ILE A 180 -15.32 0.08 1.91
N ASN A 181 -15.13 1.04 2.81
CA ASN A 181 -15.17 0.77 4.25
C ASN A 181 -16.62 0.79 4.74
N TRP A 182 -17.11 -0.36 5.18
CA TRP A 182 -18.46 -0.49 5.72
C TRP A 182 -18.39 -0.93 7.18
N ASN A 183 -18.69 0.01 8.09
CA ASN A 183 -18.47 -0.19 9.52
C ASN A 183 -19.72 -0.74 10.21
N PHE A 184 -19.79 -2.04 10.44
CA PHE A 184 -20.89 -2.67 11.18
C PHE A 184 -20.86 -2.32 12.66
N MET A 185 -19.73 -2.54 13.32
CA MET A 185 -19.62 -2.41 14.77
C MET A 185 -19.83 -0.98 15.27
N SER A 186 -19.17 0.00 14.67
CA SER A 186 -19.34 1.38 15.09
C SER A 186 -20.74 1.92 14.75
N SER A 187 -21.30 1.55 13.60
CA SER A 187 -22.66 1.93 13.23
C SER A 187 -23.70 1.34 14.17
N TYR A 188 -23.54 0.07 14.55
CA TYR A 188 -24.42 -0.56 15.55
C TYR A 188 -24.26 0.11 16.91
N GLY A 189 -23.04 0.39 17.33
CA GLY A 189 -22.79 1.07 18.60
C GLY A 189 -23.43 2.45 18.68
N HIS A 190 -23.45 3.20 17.57
CA HIS A 190 -24.17 4.48 17.50
C HIS A 190 -25.69 4.31 17.65
N GLU A 191 -26.27 3.35 16.93
CA GLU A 191 -27.72 3.10 16.99
C GLU A 191 -28.15 2.57 18.37
N ARG A 192 -27.42 1.62 18.91
CA ARG A 192 -27.69 1.00 20.20
C ARG A 192 -27.44 1.94 21.37
N GLY A 193 -26.47 2.83 21.24
CA GLY A 193 -25.97 3.66 22.33
C GLY A 193 -25.01 2.93 23.27
N GLY A 194 -24.53 3.63 24.28
CA GLY A 194 -23.61 3.08 25.28
C GLY A 194 -22.17 2.86 24.80
N ILE A 195 -21.78 3.50 23.70
CA ILE A 195 -20.39 3.54 23.25
C ILE A 195 -19.63 4.69 23.90
N PHE A 196 -18.31 4.55 24.01
CA PHE A 196 -17.44 5.69 24.31
C PHE A 196 -16.51 5.97 23.12
N GLN A 197 -16.18 7.23 22.95
CA GLN A 197 -15.20 7.62 21.93
C GLN A 197 -13.80 7.61 22.54
N GLN A 198 -12.90 6.93 21.85
CA GLN A 198 -11.47 7.02 22.11
C GLN A 198 -10.81 7.72 20.93
N ALA A 199 -9.73 8.48 21.16
CA ALA A 199 -9.06 9.22 20.11
C ALA A 199 -8.73 8.33 18.89
N GLY A 200 -9.38 8.63 17.77
CA GLY A 200 -9.20 7.92 16.50
C GLY A 200 -10.04 6.66 16.29
N HIS A 201 -10.78 6.18 17.31
CA HIS A 201 -11.62 5.00 17.18
C HIS A 201 -12.93 5.14 17.97
N MET A 202 -14.01 4.56 17.40
CA MET A 202 -15.22 4.32 18.15
C MET A 202 -14.97 3.11 19.05
N GLY A 203 -15.03 3.33 20.37
CA GLY A 203 -14.86 2.27 21.35
C GLY A 203 -16.11 1.43 21.48
N TYR A 204 -15.94 0.21 21.92
CA TYR A 204 -17.02 -0.61 22.40
C TYR A 204 -17.51 -0.11 23.79
N PRO A 205 -18.74 -0.40 24.20
CA PRO A 205 -19.10 -0.25 25.60
C PRO A 205 -18.10 -1.01 26.46
N LYS A 206 -17.70 -0.42 27.57
CA LYS A 206 -16.72 -1.02 28.47
C LYS A 206 -17.18 -2.44 28.84
N ASN A 207 -16.36 -3.44 28.51
CA ASN A 207 -16.60 -4.87 28.76
C ASN A 207 -17.74 -5.53 27.95
N ALA A 208 -18.15 -4.98 26.79
CA ALA A 208 -19.15 -5.61 25.95
C ALA A 208 -18.64 -5.81 24.51
N ILE A 209 -18.95 -6.96 23.92
CA ILE A 209 -18.75 -7.27 22.52
C ILE A 209 -20.12 -7.31 21.87
N PHE A 210 -20.39 -6.41 20.91
CA PHE A 210 -21.71 -6.29 20.27
C PHE A 210 -22.16 -7.53 19.52
N VAL A 211 -21.25 -8.38 19.07
CA VAL A 211 -21.57 -9.61 18.34
C VAL A 211 -22.44 -10.58 19.11
N PHE A 212 -22.51 -10.48 20.46
CA PHE A 212 -23.40 -11.25 21.32
C PHE A 212 -24.67 -10.52 21.71
N ASP A 213 -24.85 -9.29 21.24
CA ASP A 213 -26.10 -8.54 21.43
C ASP A 213 -27.17 -9.11 20.51
N PRO A 214 -28.36 -9.48 21.00
CA PRO A 214 -29.43 -10.07 20.17
C PRO A 214 -29.85 -9.22 18.98
N GLY A 215 -29.71 -7.90 19.07
CA GLY A 215 -30.02 -6.98 17.98
C GLY A 215 -28.93 -6.85 16.91
N PHE A 216 -27.72 -7.39 17.15
CA PHE A 216 -26.58 -7.14 16.26
C PHE A 216 -26.76 -7.79 14.88
N GLU A 217 -27.23 -9.04 14.82
CA GLU A 217 -27.47 -9.76 13.57
C GLU A 217 -28.51 -9.04 12.70
N THR A 218 -29.65 -8.73 13.26
CA THR A 218 -30.71 -7.98 12.55
C THR A 218 -30.23 -6.62 12.04
N PHE A 219 -29.40 -5.94 12.85
CA PHE A 219 -28.76 -4.70 12.40
C PHE A 219 -27.83 -4.96 11.23
N CYS A 220 -26.98 -5.99 11.29
CA CYS A 220 -26.01 -6.32 10.24
C CYS A 220 -26.73 -6.57 8.91
N ASP A 221 -27.81 -7.34 8.90
CA ASP A 221 -28.60 -7.62 7.69
C ASP A 221 -29.15 -6.34 7.07
N ARG A 222 -29.81 -5.52 7.88
CA ARG A 222 -30.34 -4.22 7.43
C ARG A 222 -29.25 -3.26 6.97
N HIS A 223 -28.10 -3.26 7.64
CA HIS A 223 -26.96 -2.39 7.31
C HIS A 223 -26.23 -2.87 6.05
N ALA A 224 -26.12 -4.19 5.85
CA ALA A 224 -25.54 -4.78 4.65
C ALA A 224 -26.42 -4.50 3.41
N GLN A 225 -27.74 -4.51 3.57
CA GLN A 225 -28.66 -4.19 2.47
C GLN A 225 -28.40 -2.79 1.88
N LYS A 226 -28.07 -1.81 2.71
CA LYS A 226 -27.71 -0.46 2.25
C LYS A 226 -26.44 -0.43 1.40
N LEU A 227 -25.54 -1.40 1.55
CA LEU A 227 -24.34 -1.50 0.73
C LEU A 227 -24.66 -1.90 -0.71
N SER A 228 -25.76 -2.61 -0.94
CA SER A 228 -26.21 -2.99 -2.28
C SER A 228 -26.73 -1.81 -3.11
N GLU A 229 -27.00 -0.67 -2.46
CA GLU A 229 -27.49 0.57 -3.08
C GLU A 229 -26.33 1.52 -3.47
N VAL A 230 -25.12 1.20 -3.06
CA VAL A 230 -23.90 1.98 -3.33
C VAL A 230 -23.19 1.44 -4.57
#